data_9df17e6041f338c959932d552bbcd1d3
#
_entry.id   9df17e6041f338c959932d552bbcd1d3
#
_cell.length_a   1.000
_cell.length_b   1.000
_cell.length_c   1.000
_cell.angle_alpha   90.00
_cell.angle_beta   90.00
_cell.angle_gamma   90.00
#
_symmetry.space_group_name_H-M   'P 1'
#
loop_
_entity.id
_entity.type
_entity.pdbx_description
1 polymer ?
#
loop_
_entity_poly.entity_id
_entity_poly.type
_entity_poly.pdbx_seq_one_letter_code
_entity_poly.pdbx_strand_id
1 'polypeptide(L)'
;MADAVVIPGGWFGPNAPLLMYAGDVAERRGATVHRHSWSQEFPKPDQAEIESWVAGEIAPLIDTISGRPLLIGKSLGTNAAAIAAERSLPAVWLTPLLTLPWVADALARATAPFLLVGGTADEVWDGNIARRLSPHVLEVEGADHGMYVPGPLTDSIAVLSHVVVAVEDFLDAVAWPSS
;
A
#
# COMPACT_ATOMS: atom_id res chain seq x y z
N MET A 1 -16.66 -13.71 2.65
CA MET A 1 -16.14 -13.17 1.38
C MET A 1 -15.09 -12.16 1.79
N ALA A 2 -13.92 -12.17 1.15
CA ALA A 2 -12.87 -11.20 1.49
C ALA A 2 -13.15 -9.86 0.81
N ASP A 3 -12.74 -8.77 1.43
CA ASP A 3 -12.82 -7.42 0.88
C ASP A 3 -11.43 -6.78 0.84
N ALA A 4 -11.18 -5.94 -0.15
CA ALA A 4 -9.98 -5.13 -0.24
C ALA A 4 -10.34 -3.67 -0.54
N VAL A 5 -9.63 -2.74 0.08
CA VAL A 5 -9.79 -1.30 -0.16
C VAL A 5 -8.51 -0.77 -0.81
N VAL A 6 -8.63 -0.28 -2.03
CA VAL A 6 -7.54 0.33 -2.80
C VAL A 6 -7.53 1.84 -2.56
N ILE A 7 -6.41 2.35 -2.03
CA ILE A 7 -6.23 3.72 -1.56
C ILE A 7 -5.16 4.41 -2.43
N PRO A 8 -5.53 5.39 -3.25
CA PRO A 8 -4.61 5.96 -4.23
C PRO A 8 -3.53 6.86 -3.62
N GLY A 9 -2.49 7.09 -4.41
CA GLY A 9 -1.55 8.18 -4.20
C GLY A 9 -2.16 9.54 -4.56
N GLY A 10 -1.33 10.58 -4.54
CA GLY A 10 -1.77 11.94 -4.91
C GLY A 10 -2.07 12.13 -6.39
N TRP A 11 -1.60 11.22 -7.24
CA TRP A 11 -1.70 11.31 -8.69
C TRP A 11 -2.25 9.99 -9.27
N PHE A 12 -2.91 10.08 -10.43
CA PHE A 12 -3.41 8.94 -11.23
C PHE A 12 -4.54 8.12 -10.60
N GLY A 13 -5.02 8.46 -9.42
CA GLY A 13 -6.14 7.75 -8.79
C GLY A 13 -5.88 6.27 -8.53
N PRO A 14 -6.94 5.48 -8.29
CA PRO A 14 -6.83 4.06 -7.91
C PRO A 14 -6.45 3.13 -9.07
N ASN A 15 -6.45 3.62 -10.30
CA ASN A 15 -6.12 2.84 -11.50
C ASN A 15 -4.67 3.04 -11.96
N ALA A 16 -3.80 3.67 -11.16
CA ALA A 16 -2.37 3.65 -11.40
C ALA A 16 -1.86 2.21 -11.46
N PRO A 17 -0.92 1.86 -12.39
CA PRO A 17 -0.58 0.45 -12.67
C PRO A 17 -0.28 -0.40 -11.44
N LEU A 18 0.53 0.08 -10.50
CA LEU A 18 0.84 -0.67 -9.27
C LEU A 18 -0.43 -1.00 -8.46
N LEU A 19 -1.31 -0.02 -8.25
CA LEU A 19 -2.55 -0.20 -7.50
C LEU A 19 -3.56 -1.05 -8.26
N MET A 20 -3.67 -0.83 -9.56
CA MET A 20 -4.59 -1.58 -10.42
C MET A 20 -4.27 -3.07 -10.34
N TYR A 21 -3.01 -3.46 -10.60
CA TYR A 21 -2.62 -4.87 -10.56
C TYR A 21 -2.68 -5.47 -9.16
N ALA A 22 -2.32 -4.74 -8.10
CA ALA A 22 -2.46 -5.24 -6.73
C ALA A 22 -3.94 -5.47 -6.36
N GLY A 23 -4.83 -4.58 -6.79
CA GLY A 23 -6.27 -4.76 -6.66
C GLY A 23 -6.79 -5.97 -7.45
N ASP A 24 -6.32 -6.13 -8.69
CA ASP A 24 -6.70 -7.28 -9.54
C ASP A 24 -6.22 -8.62 -8.96
N VAL A 25 -5.07 -8.65 -8.28
CA VAL A 25 -4.60 -9.82 -7.52
C VAL A 25 -5.61 -10.22 -6.44
N ALA A 26 -6.12 -9.25 -5.69
CA ALA A 26 -7.14 -9.50 -4.67
C ALA A 26 -8.47 -9.97 -5.29
N GLU A 27 -8.90 -9.34 -6.38
CA GLU A 27 -10.13 -9.68 -7.08
C GLU A 27 -10.09 -11.11 -7.66
N ARG A 28 -8.95 -11.51 -8.23
CA ARG A 28 -8.74 -12.89 -8.74
C ARG A 28 -8.76 -13.95 -7.63
N ARG A 29 -8.59 -13.57 -6.37
CA ARG A 29 -8.74 -14.41 -5.18
C ARG A 29 -10.14 -14.34 -4.57
N GLY A 30 -11.08 -13.76 -5.30
CA GLY A 30 -12.51 -13.70 -4.91
C GLY A 30 -12.84 -12.58 -3.93
N ALA A 31 -11.97 -11.58 -3.75
CA ALA A 31 -12.28 -10.42 -2.95
C ALA A 31 -13.16 -9.42 -3.71
N THR A 32 -14.06 -8.75 -2.98
CA THR A 32 -14.69 -7.53 -3.46
C THR A 32 -13.70 -6.37 -3.30
N VAL A 33 -13.35 -5.70 -4.40
CA VAL A 33 -12.37 -4.61 -4.39
C VAL A 33 -13.05 -3.25 -4.46
N HIS A 34 -12.91 -2.49 -3.39
CA HIS A 34 -13.42 -1.12 -3.25
C HIS A 34 -12.32 -0.13 -3.62
N ARG A 35 -12.44 0.53 -4.77
CA ARG A 35 -11.44 1.50 -5.27
C ARG A 35 -11.84 2.90 -4.86
N HIS A 36 -11.10 3.48 -3.91
CA HIS A 36 -11.32 4.85 -3.45
C HIS A 36 -10.79 5.88 -4.45
N SER A 37 -11.48 7.02 -4.52
CA SER A 37 -11.00 8.21 -5.21
C SER A 37 -11.19 9.40 -4.28
N TRP A 38 -10.16 10.25 -4.17
CA TRP A 38 -10.21 11.41 -3.27
C TRP A 38 -11.38 12.33 -3.63
N SER A 39 -12.16 12.76 -2.63
CA SER A 39 -13.36 13.57 -2.83
C SER A 39 -13.05 15.03 -3.17
N GLN A 40 -11.85 15.49 -2.82
CA GLN A 40 -11.37 16.87 -3.00
C GLN A 40 -9.83 16.92 -3.07
N GLU A 41 -9.27 18.10 -3.27
CA GLU A 41 -7.84 18.31 -3.16
C GLU A 41 -7.36 17.96 -1.73
N PHE A 42 -6.30 17.17 -1.65
CA PHE A 42 -5.72 16.77 -0.36
C PHE A 42 -4.80 17.87 0.19
N PRO A 43 -4.63 17.95 1.54
CA PRO A 43 -3.62 18.80 2.18
C PRO A 43 -2.20 18.50 1.66
N LYS A 44 -1.25 19.38 1.96
CA LYS A 44 0.14 19.13 1.59
C LYS A 44 0.62 17.81 2.18
N PRO A 45 1.21 16.91 1.36
CA PRO A 45 1.53 15.54 1.78
C PRO A 45 2.67 15.45 2.81
N ASP A 46 3.40 16.52 3.04
CA ASP A 46 4.50 16.65 4.01
C ASP A 46 4.04 17.17 5.39
N GLN A 47 2.75 17.35 5.61
CA GLN A 47 2.17 17.83 6.86
C GLN A 47 1.41 16.72 7.57
N ALA A 48 1.54 16.63 8.91
CA ALA A 48 0.92 15.56 9.70
C ALA A 48 -0.62 15.54 9.62
N GLU A 49 -1.25 16.66 9.27
CA GLU A 49 -2.69 16.76 9.02
C GLU A 49 -3.18 15.82 7.92
N ILE A 50 -2.28 15.39 7.00
CA ILE A 50 -2.62 14.46 5.93
C ILE A 50 -3.06 13.10 6.46
N GLU A 51 -2.50 12.64 7.58
CA GLU A 51 -2.89 11.37 8.19
C GLU A 51 -4.37 11.40 8.61
N SER A 52 -4.76 12.46 9.34
CA SER A 52 -6.15 12.62 9.78
C SER A 52 -7.11 12.82 8.61
N TRP A 53 -6.67 13.53 7.57
CA TRP A 53 -7.48 13.73 6.37
C TRP A 53 -7.71 12.40 5.63
N VAL A 54 -6.67 11.61 5.40
CA VAL A 54 -6.79 10.28 4.77
C VAL A 54 -7.66 9.36 5.61
N ALA A 55 -7.49 9.35 6.93
CA ALA A 55 -8.33 8.57 7.82
C ALA A 55 -9.82 8.97 7.71
N GLY A 56 -10.11 10.27 7.62
CA GLY A 56 -11.47 10.79 7.43
C GLY A 56 -12.12 10.38 6.11
N GLU A 57 -11.33 10.25 5.03
CA GLU A 57 -11.81 9.78 3.73
C GLU A 57 -12.02 8.26 3.70
N ILE A 58 -11.17 7.48 4.39
CA ILE A 58 -11.14 6.02 4.28
C ILE A 58 -12.01 5.33 5.36
N ALA A 59 -12.09 5.88 6.57
CA ALA A 59 -12.85 5.26 7.66
C ALA A 59 -14.32 5.00 7.31
N PRO A 60 -15.07 5.95 6.71
CA PRO A 60 -16.46 5.70 6.33
C PRO A 60 -16.63 4.54 5.35
N LEU A 61 -15.69 4.37 4.42
CA LEU A 61 -15.71 3.25 3.48
C LEU A 61 -15.48 1.92 4.21
N ILE A 62 -14.46 1.85 5.08
CA ILE A 62 -14.18 0.65 5.88
C ILE A 62 -15.38 0.29 6.76
N ASP A 63 -16.07 1.28 7.32
CA ASP A 63 -17.24 1.08 8.20
C ASP A 63 -18.44 0.45 7.48
N THR A 64 -18.48 0.51 6.14
CA THR A 64 -19.51 -0.18 5.34
C THR A 64 -19.20 -1.65 5.09
N ILE A 65 -17.96 -2.09 5.34
CA ILE A 65 -17.48 -3.44 5.04
C ILE A 65 -17.63 -4.33 6.28
N SER A 66 -18.27 -5.46 6.10
CA SER A 66 -18.36 -6.46 7.17
C SER A 66 -17.06 -7.25 7.28
N GLY A 67 -16.37 -7.15 8.43
CA GLY A 67 -15.14 -7.90 8.69
C GLY A 67 -13.87 -7.06 8.61
N ARG A 68 -12.78 -7.68 8.22
CA ARG A 68 -11.43 -7.08 8.20
C ARG A 68 -10.91 -7.00 6.76
N PRO A 69 -11.15 -5.90 6.05
CA PRO A 69 -10.65 -5.76 4.69
C PRO A 69 -9.12 -5.67 4.64
N LEU A 70 -8.53 -6.12 3.53
CA LEU A 70 -7.15 -5.81 3.17
C LEU A 70 -7.07 -4.36 2.70
N LEU A 71 -6.12 -3.58 3.21
CA LEU A 71 -5.83 -2.27 2.66
C LEU A 71 -4.69 -2.37 1.64
N ILE A 72 -4.86 -1.74 0.48
CA ILE A 72 -3.83 -1.65 -0.56
C ILE A 72 -3.60 -0.17 -0.84
N GLY A 73 -2.55 0.40 -0.28
CA GLY A 73 -2.26 1.83 -0.38
C GLY A 73 -0.97 2.14 -1.12
N LYS A 74 -0.95 3.24 -1.87
CA LYS A 74 0.24 3.73 -2.55
C LYS A 74 0.56 5.17 -2.13
N SER A 75 1.85 5.45 -1.82
CA SER A 75 2.34 6.82 -1.61
C SER A 75 1.46 7.56 -0.58
N LEU A 76 0.75 8.62 -0.97
CA LEU A 76 -0.20 9.35 -0.11
C LEU A 76 -1.17 8.40 0.63
N GLY A 77 -1.64 7.35 -0.04
CA GLY A 77 -2.54 6.35 0.53
C GLY A 77 -1.94 5.59 1.72
N THR A 78 -0.61 5.58 1.90
CA THR A 78 0.03 4.95 3.06
C THR A 78 -0.21 5.68 4.39
N ASN A 79 -0.74 6.91 4.37
CA ASN A 79 -1.24 7.55 5.58
C ASN A 79 -2.43 6.80 6.22
N ALA A 80 -3.10 5.91 5.47
CA ALA A 80 -4.08 4.98 6.04
C ALA A 80 -3.45 3.91 6.97
N ALA A 81 -2.12 3.86 7.11
CA ALA A 81 -1.44 2.99 8.06
C ALA A 81 -1.90 3.24 9.52
N ALA A 82 -2.28 4.45 9.87
CA ALA A 82 -2.83 4.77 11.18
C ALA A 82 -4.13 4.00 11.46
N ILE A 83 -5.08 4.02 10.52
CA ILE A 83 -6.34 3.30 10.66
C ILE A 83 -6.15 1.78 10.54
N ALA A 84 -5.17 1.32 9.73
CA ALA A 84 -4.79 -0.09 9.66
C ALA A 84 -4.27 -0.58 11.01
N ALA A 85 -3.41 0.17 11.68
CA ALA A 85 -2.89 -0.15 13.00
C ALA A 85 -3.99 -0.16 14.06
N GLU A 86 -4.84 0.87 14.10
CA GLU A 86 -5.95 1.01 15.04
C GLU A 86 -6.94 -0.16 14.93
N ARG A 87 -7.27 -0.58 13.73
CA ARG A 87 -8.27 -1.62 13.45
C ARG A 87 -7.66 -3.02 13.23
N SER A 88 -6.35 -3.15 13.35
CA SER A 88 -5.60 -4.40 13.11
C SER A 88 -5.89 -5.00 11.73
N LEU A 89 -5.85 -4.17 10.67
CA LEU A 89 -6.13 -4.60 9.29
C LEU A 89 -4.84 -5.01 8.57
N PRO A 90 -4.85 -6.13 7.82
CA PRO A 90 -3.74 -6.50 6.96
C PRO A 90 -3.59 -5.49 5.82
N ALA A 91 -2.36 -5.31 5.32
CA ALA A 91 -2.14 -4.31 4.28
C ALA A 91 -1.02 -4.64 3.30
N VAL A 92 -1.10 -4.02 2.12
CA VAL A 92 -0.03 -3.90 1.13
C VAL A 92 0.26 -2.42 0.93
N TRP A 93 1.48 -2.00 1.22
CA TRP A 93 1.91 -0.61 1.08
C TRP A 93 2.92 -0.51 -0.06
N LEU A 94 2.50 0.14 -1.14
CA LEU A 94 3.28 0.36 -2.35
C LEU A 94 3.93 1.74 -2.30
N THR A 95 5.25 1.79 -2.44
CA THR A 95 6.06 3.02 -2.32
C THR A 95 5.65 3.89 -1.12
N PRO A 96 5.67 3.31 0.10
CA PRO A 96 5.23 3.99 1.30
C PRO A 96 6.14 5.17 1.65
N LEU A 97 5.55 6.20 2.28
CA LEU A 97 6.25 7.42 2.68
C LEU A 97 7.03 7.20 4.01
N LEU A 98 8.02 6.30 3.99
CA LEU A 98 8.73 5.84 5.20
C LEU A 98 9.59 6.92 5.87
N THR A 99 9.95 7.97 5.13
CA THR A 99 10.68 9.13 5.68
C THR A 99 9.80 10.08 6.48
N LEU A 100 8.47 9.90 6.43
CA LEU A 100 7.53 10.66 7.28
C LEU A 100 7.37 9.96 8.63
N PRO A 101 7.73 10.64 9.75
CA PRO A 101 7.73 9.99 11.07
C PRO A 101 6.40 9.38 11.47
N TRP A 102 5.28 10.06 11.19
CA TRP A 102 3.95 9.56 11.57
C TRP A 102 3.57 8.28 10.80
N VAL A 103 4.00 8.13 9.52
CA VAL A 103 3.76 6.91 8.76
C VAL A 103 4.58 5.75 9.34
N ALA A 104 5.87 5.96 9.60
CA ALA A 104 6.73 4.95 10.22
C ALA A 104 6.22 4.55 11.62
N ASP A 105 5.78 5.53 12.44
CA ASP A 105 5.20 5.30 13.76
C ASP A 105 3.87 4.53 13.69
N ALA A 106 3.02 4.82 12.72
CA ALA A 106 1.78 4.08 12.50
C ALA A 106 2.07 2.62 12.13
N LEU A 107 3.00 2.39 11.20
CA LEU A 107 3.43 1.03 10.82
C LEU A 107 4.05 0.27 11.99
N ALA A 108 4.82 0.94 12.84
CA ALA A 108 5.41 0.31 14.04
C ALA A 108 4.36 -0.13 15.08
N ARG A 109 3.18 0.48 15.09
CA ARG A 109 2.04 0.08 15.95
C ARG A 109 1.16 -1.01 15.35
N ALA A 110 1.35 -1.34 14.07
CA ALA A 110 0.52 -2.32 13.40
C ALA A 110 0.69 -3.72 14.01
N THR A 111 -0.41 -4.40 14.28
CA THR A 111 -0.45 -5.77 14.83
C THR A 111 -0.84 -6.80 13.76
N ALA A 112 -1.52 -6.38 12.70
CA ALA A 112 -1.78 -7.23 11.55
C ALA A 112 -0.58 -7.23 10.58
N PRO A 113 -0.37 -8.31 9.82
CA PRO A 113 0.73 -8.38 8.87
C PRO A 113 0.55 -7.38 7.71
N PHE A 114 1.67 -6.87 7.22
CA PHE A 114 1.67 -6.02 6.03
C PHE A 114 2.91 -6.23 5.17
N LEU A 115 2.74 -6.07 3.85
CA LEU A 115 3.81 -6.07 2.86
C LEU A 115 4.24 -4.63 2.58
N LEU A 116 5.55 -4.39 2.55
CA LEU A 116 6.15 -3.13 2.08
C LEU A 116 6.83 -3.36 0.73
N VAL A 117 6.53 -2.51 -0.25
CA VAL A 117 7.15 -2.54 -1.58
C VAL A 117 7.72 -1.17 -1.90
N GLY A 118 9.01 -1.10 -2.21
CA GLY A 118 9.66 0.15 -2.58
C GLY A 118 10.96 -0.04 -3.34
N GLY A 119 11.56 1.06 -3.77
CA GLY A 119 12.75 1.07 -4.57
C GLY A 119 13.87 1.91 -3.96
N THR A 120 15.13 1.52 -4.19
CA THR A 120 16.28 2.18 -3.58
C THR A 120 16.57 3.58 -4.16
N ALA A 121 15.99 3.94 -5.30
CA ALA A 121 16.07 5.28 -5.88
C ALA A 121 14.88 6.19 -5.52
N ASP A 122 13.95 5.70 -4.69
CA ASP A 122 12.85 6.49 -4.17
C ASP A 122 13.29 7.26 -2.90
N GLU A 123 13.22 8.59 -2.94
CA GLU A 123 13.67 9.47 -1.85
C GLU A 123 12.84 9.31 -0.55
N VAL A 124 11.63 8.77 -0.64
CA VAL A 124 10.75 8.54 0.52
C VAL A 124 10.79 7.11 1.04
N TRP A 125 11.58 6.25 0.40
CA TRP A 125 11.86 4.89 0.84
C TRP A 125 13.09 4.84 1.75
N ASP A 126 13.04 4.04 2.78
CA ASP A 126 14.19 3.64 3.60
C ASP A 126 14.14 2.13 3.87
N GLY A 127 15.00 1.37 3.18
CA GLY A 127 15.03 -0.09 3.31
C GLY A 127 15.42 -0.58 4.71
N ASN A 128 16.16 0.21 5.49
CA ASN A 128 16.48 -0.16 6.87
C ASN A 128 15.26 0.01 7.77
N ILE A 129 14.48 1.07 7.57
CA ILE A 129 13.19 1.26 8.25
C ILE A 129 12.24 0.14 7.84
N ALA A 130 12.08 -0.13 6.54
CA ALA A 130 11.19 -1.16 6.04
C ALA A 130 11.46 -2.53 6.68
N ARG A 131 12.70 -2.98 6.70
CA ARG A 131 13.11 -4.27 7.28
C ARG A 131 12.95 -4.36 8.81
N ARG A 132 12.93 -3.23 9.51
CA ARG A 132 12.61 -3.21 10.94
C ARG A 132 11.11 -3.29 11.20
N LEU A 133 10.29 -2.77 10.27
CA LEU A 133 8.84 -2.66 10.43
C LEU A 133 8.10 -3.93 10.03
N SER A 134 8.58 -4.64 9.00
CA SER A 134 7.92 -5.84 8.48
C SER A 134 8.92 -6.92 8.06
N PRO A 135 8.62 -8.20 8.29
CA PRO A 135 9.34 -9.31 7.67
C PRO A 135 9.00 -9.49 6.19
N HIS A 136 7.94 -8.83 5.70
CA HIS A 136 7.48 -8.92 4.32
C HIS A 136 7.86 -7.63 3.58
N VAL A 137 8.99 -7.65 2.89
CA VAL A 137 9.54 -6.50 2.16
C VAL A 137 10.00 -6.92 0.78
N LEU A 138 9.55 -6.20 -0.24
CA LEU A 138 10.14 -6.21 -1.57
C LEU A 138 10.86 -4.87 -1.79
N GLU A 139 12.18 -4.88 -1.82
CA GLU A 139 13.01 -3.75 -2.20
C GLU A 139 13.61 -3.99 -3.58
N VAL A 140 13.41 -3.05 -4.51
CA VAL A 140 13.92 -3.14 -5.88
C VAL A 140 15.04 -2.14 -6.07
N GLU A 141 16.24 -2.63 -6.40
CA GLU A 141 17.39 -1.78 -6.64
C GLU A 141 17.18 -0.85 -7.84
N GLY A 142 17.48 0.42 -7.67
CA GLY A 142 17.37 1.45 -8.70
C GLY A 142 15.95 1.85 -9.08
N ALA A 143 14.91 1.27 -8.47
CA ALA A 143 13.54 1.67 -8.76
C ALA A 143 13.19 3.00 -8.05
N ASP A 144 12.53 3.88 -8.78
CA ASP A 144 12.04 5.17 -8.28
C ASP A 144 10.66 5.06 -7.58
N HIS A 145 10.07 6.20 -7.23
CA HIS A 145 8.74 6.28 -6.59
C HIS A 145 7.59 5.71 -7.45
N GLY A 146 7.79 5.59 -8.76
CA GLY A 146 6.86 4.94 -9.68
C GLY A 146 7.13 3.45 -9.87
N MET A 147 8.21 2.92 -9.28
CA MET A 147 8.79 1.60 -9.53
C MET A 147 9.34 1.46 -10.95
N TYR A 148 9.77 2.58 -11.56
CA TYR A 148 10.55 2.56 -12.79
C TYR A 148 12.04 2.40 -12.48
N VAL A 149 12.73 1.65 -13.32
CA VAL A 149 14.18 1.47 -13.27
C VAL A 149 14.85 2.05 -14.51
N PRO A 150 16.13 2.46 -14.45
CA PRO A 150 16.88 2.88 -15.62
C PRO A 150 16.94 1.78 -16.67
N GLY A 151 16.95 2.17 -17.95
CA GLY A 151 17.05 1.22 -19.06
C GLY A 151 15.79 1.15 -19.92
N PRO A 152 15.62 0.06 -20.68
CA PRO A 152 14.42 -0.16 -21.48
C PRO A 152 13.16 -0.24 -20.61
N LEU A 153 12.02 0.23 -21.13
CA LEU A 153 10.75 0.16 -20.41
C LEU A 153 10.35 -1.27 -20.00
N THR A 154 10.80 -2.27 -20.74
CA THR A 154 10.58 -3.67 -20.42
C THR A 154 11.15 -4.07 -19.05
N ASP A 155 12.22 -3.42 -18.60
CA ASP A 155 12.82 -3.69 -17.29
C ASP A 155 11.88 -3.21 -16.17
N SER A 156 11.26 -2.04 -16.35
CA SER A 156 10.24 -1.54 -15.42
C SER A 156 8.95 -2.41 -15.44
N ILE A 157 8.60 -2.99 -16.60
CA ILE A 157 7.50 -3.97 -16.68
C ILE A 157 7.87 -5.25 -15.93
N ALA A 158 9.12 -5.69 -15.99
CA ALA A 158 9.60 -6.82 -15.19
C ALA A 158 9.52 -6.53 -13.68
N VAL A 159 9.87 -5.30 -13.26
CA VAL A 159 9.67 -4.87 -11.87
C VAL A 159 8.20 -4.95 -11.47
N LEU A 160 7.29 -4.46 -12.30
CA LEU A 160 5.85 -4.58 -12.05
C LEU A 160 5.42 -6.04 -11.88
N SER A 161 5.94 -6.94 -12.69
CA SER A 161 5.70 -8.40 -12.55
C SER A 161 6.20 -8.92 -11.19
N HIS A 162 7.38 -8.49 -10.73
CA HIS A 162 7.89 -8.89 -9.41
C HIS A 162 7.01 -8.35 -8.27
N VAL A 163 6.49 -7.13 -8.41
CA VAL A 163 5.53 -6.58 -7.43
C VAL A 163 4.26 -7.41 -7.38
N VAL A 164 3.70 -7.78 -8.54
CA VAL A 164 2.51 -8.64 -8.61
C VAL A 164 2.75 -9.96 -7.90
N VAL A 165 3.87 -10.65 -8.18
CA VAL A 165 4.22 -11.91 -7.51
C VAL A 165 4.34 -11.73 -5.99
N ALA A 166 5.01 -10.67 -5.54
CA ALA A 166 5.14 -10.41 -4.09
C ALA A 166 3.78 -10.19 -3.41
N VAL A 167 2.84 -9.51 -4.08
CA VAL A 167 1.47 -9.35 -3.58
C VAL A 167 0.75 -10.69 -3.55
N GLU A 168 0.87 -11.50 -4.61
CA GLU A 168 0.29 -12.84 -4.68
C GLU A 168 0.77 -13.72 -3.52
N ASP A 169 2.08 -13.83 -3.36
CA ASP A 169 2.71 -14.63 -2.30
C ASP A 169 2.26 -14.16 -0.90
N PHE A 170 2.20 -12.84 -0.69
CA PHE A 170 1.76 -12.27 0.59
C PHE A 170 0.29 -12.59 0.87
N LEU A 171 -0.59 -12.50 -0.12
CA LEU A 171 -2.00 -12.84 0.07
C LEU A 171 -2.18 -14.33 0.35
N ASP A 172 -1.51 -15.19 -0.40
CA ASP A 172 -1.68 -16.65 -0.30
C ASP A 172 -1.06 -17.22 0.97
N ALA A 173 0.10 -16.69 1.41
CA ALA A 173 0.81 -17.24 2.55
C ALA A 173 0.46 -16.56 3.88
N VAL A 174 0.00 -15.31 3.87
CA VAL A 174 -0.04 -14.46 5.07
C VAL A 174 -1.42 -13.85 5.30
N ALA A 175 -1.94 -13.09 4.36
CA ALA A 175 -3.19 -12.34 4.56
C ALA A 175 -4.43 -13.25 4.44
N TRP A 176 -4.43 -14.17 3.47
CA TRP A 176 -5.55 -15.08 3.16
C TRP A 176 -5.05 -16.51 2.92
N PRO A 177 -4.37 -17.14 3.89
CA PRO A 177 -3.86 -18.51 3.70
C PRO A 177 -5.02 -19.47 3.39
N SER A 178 -4.83 -20.29 2.36
CA SER A 178 -5.76 -21.39 2.07
C SER A 178 -5.75 -22.37 3.22
N SER A 179 -6.91 -22.75 3.70
CA SER A 179 -7.12 -23.74 4.78
C SER A 179 -6.69 -25.13 4.36
#